data_03d70b71378508290cd08f384ca94550
#
_entry.id   03d70b71378508290cd08f384ca94550
#
_cell.length_a   1.000
_cell.length_b   1.000
_cell.length_c   1.000
_cell.angle_alpha   90.00
_cell.angle_beta   90.00
_cell.angle_gamma   90.00
#
_symmetry.space_group_name_H-M   'P 1'
#
loop_
_entity.id
_entity.type
_entity.pdbx_description
1 polymer ?
#
loop_
_entity_poly.entity_id
_entity_poly.type
_entity_poly.pdbx_seq_one_letter_code
_entity_poly.pdbx_strand_id
1 'polypeptide(L)'
;MEDGRYGAGDLLWSRRQDQLDCALVLEPDVVLETAIQMAPLSMVALGDALGAIGPPNLAIMYRWPFDILANGGHVGEVCLGLPAGAREGSVPAHLIVGVRMSIFRRAGDAEPGHDVARTMLHEEGAGDLDRTQLLEALSRHTLSWIDRWESEGFEPLRQLWLFRAADGGREASAIIGGRNVAGRFAGLDPAGCLLLDTADGLLTVPLTDAVLAGHKAAHD
;
A
#
# COMPACT_ATOMS: atom_id res chain seq x y z
N MET A 1 -21.29 0.14 -1.19
CA MET A 1 -21.58 0.89 0.04
C MET A 1 -22.88 1.72 -0.04
N GLU A 2 -23.66 1.55 -1.10
CA GLU A 2 -24.96 2.24 -1.25
C GLU A 2 -26.04 1.78 -0.24
N ASP A 3 -25.82 0.65 0.47
CA ASP A 3 -26.82 0.07 1.38
C ASP A 3 -26.67 0.49 2.87
N GLY A 4 -25.79 1.47 3.21
CA GLY A 4 -25.61 1.94 4.59
C GLY A 4 -25.19 0.85 5.60
N ARG A 5 -24.58 -0.24 5.11
CA ARG A 5 -24.25 -1.43 5.91
C ARG A 5 -22.92 -1.30 6.65
N TYR A 6 -22.02 -0.44 6.16
CA TYR A 6 -20.69 -0.22 6.71
C TYR A 6 -20.39 1.28 6.78
N GLY A 7 -19.69 1.72 7.83
CA GLY A 7 -19.33 3.11 8.07
C GLY A 7 -17.86 3.27 8.45
N ALA A 8 -17.47 4.51 8.77
CA ALA A 8 -16.12 4.85 9.16
C ALA A 8 -15.63 3.99 10.34
N GLY A 9 -14.42 3.45 10.21
CA GLY A 9 -13.80 2.58 11.20
C GLY A 9 -14.14 1.09 11.08
N ASP A 10 -15.08 0.71 10.21
CA ASP A 10 -15.37 -0.70 9.98
C ASP A 10 -14.21 -1.38 9.26
N LEU A 11 -13.72 -2.48 9.85
CA LEU A 11 -12.70 -3.34 9.28
C LEU A 11 -13.32 -4.67 8.84
N LEU A 12 -13.33 -4.91 7.54
CA LEU A 12 -13.79 -6.14 6.93
C LEU A 12 -12.58 -7.01 6.60
N TRP A 13 -12.70 -8.33 6.76
CA TRP A 13 -11.61 -9.25 6.45
C TRP A 13 -12.10 -10.60 5.94
N SER A 14 -11.31 -11.21 5.07
CA SER A 14 -11.58 -12.51 4.49
C SER A 14 -11.25 -13.64 5.49
N ARG A 15 -12.02 -14.73 5.46
CA ARG A 15 -11.73 -15.95 6.24
C ARG A 15 -10.67 -16.86 5.60
N ARG A 16 -10.08 -16.44 4.48
CA ARG A 16 -9.03 -17.21 3.81
C ARG A 16 -7.81 -17.36 4.73
N GLN A 17 -7.22 -18.55 4.74
CA GLN A 17 -6.06 -18.85 5.60
C GLN A 17 -4.73 -18.58 4.89
N ASP A 18 -4.72 -18.65 3.56
CA ASP A 18 -3.55 -18.51 2.71
C ASP A 18 -3.12 -17.06 2.47
N GLN A 19 -3.96 -16.10 2.83
CA GLN A 19 -3.66 -14.67 2.67
C GLN A 19 -4.34 -13.82 3.75
N LEU A 20 -3.76 -12.65 4.01
CA LEU A 20 -4.46 -11.54 4.65
C LEU A 20 -5.16 -10.75 3.54
N ASP A 21 -6.47 -10.67 3.63
CA ASP A 21 -7.33 -9.81 2.80
C ASP A 21 -8.20 -9.03 3.76
N CYS A 22 -7.99 -7.74 3.87
CA CYS A 22 -8.83 -6.88 4.69
C CYS A 22 -9.07 -5.53 4.03
N ALA A 23 -10.12 -4.84 4.46
CA ALA A 23 -10.51 -3.54 3.96
C ALA A 23 -11.03 -2.67 5.12
N LEU A 24 -10.42 -1.51 5.30
CA LEU A 24 -10.84 -0.49 6.26
C LEU A 24 -11.70 0.55 5.52
N VAL A 25 -12.85 0.87 6.09
CA VAL A 25 -13.73 1.93 5.59
C VAL A 25 -13.38 3.23 6.30
N LEU A 26 -13.14 4.30 5.54
CA LEU A 26 -12.88 5.65 6.03
C LEU A 26 -13.89 6.62 5.41
N GLU A 27 -14.20 7.68 6.13
CA GLU A 27 -15.01 8.83 5.68
C GLU A 27 -14.14 10.09 5.80
N PRO A 28 -13.31 10.40 4.78
CA PRO A 28 -12.40 11.54 4.83
C PRO A 28 -13.15 12.86 4.89
N ASP A 29 -12.57 13.84 5.59
CA ASP A 29 -12.98 15.25 5.59
C ASP A 29 -12.02 16.15 4.78
N VAL A 30 -11.06 15.52 4.09
CA VAL A 30 -10.04 16.17 3.27
C VAL A 30 -10.22 15.83 1.79
N VAL A 31 -9.66 16.65 0.91
CA VAL A 31 -9.73 16.43 -0.54
C VAL A 31 -9.04 15.12 -0.96
N LEU A 32 -9.43 14.59 -2.11
CA LEU A 32 -8.97 13.30 -2.62
C LEU A 32 -7.45 13.16 -2.61
N GLU A 33 -6.71 14.19 -3.03
CA GLU A 33 -5.25 14.18 -3.12
C GLU A 33 -4.59 13.97 -1.76
N THR A 34 -5.24 14.45 -0.71
CA THR A 34 -4.80 14.25 0.68
C THR A 34 -5.30 12.91 1.23
N ALA A 35 -6.55 12.56 0.95
CA ALA A 35 -7.16 11.31 1.43
C ALA A 35 -6.42 10.06 0.93
N ILE A 36 -5.92 10.06 -0.31
CA ILE A 36 -5.18 8.92 -0.89
C ILE A 36 -3.81 8.68 -0.24
N GLN A 37 -3.30 9.60 0.59
CA GLN A 37 -2.12 9.36 1.41
C GLN A 37 -2.34 8.22 2.42
N MET A 38 -3.58 7.77 2.62
CA MET A 38 -3.90 6.55 3.36
C MET A 38 -3.28 5.29 2.74
N ALA A 39 -2.93 5.28 1.46
CA ALA A 39 -2.21 4.15 0.86
C ALA A 39 -0.77 4.03 1.41
N PRO A 40 0.14 5.00 1.24
CA PRO A 40 1.46 4.92 1.86
C PRO A 40 1.41 4.85 3.39
N LEU A 41 0.39 5.43 4.05
CA LEU A 41 0.17 5.27 5.49
C LEU A 41 -0.05 3.79 5.85
N SER A 42 -0.93 3.11 5.13
CA SER A 42 -1.24 1.70 5.39
C SER A 42 -0.05 0.78 5.09
N MET A 43 0.79 1.13 4.11
CA MET A 43 2.06 0.42 3.85
C MET A 43 2.98 0.53 5.06
N VAL A 44 3.17 1.73 5.61
CA VAL A 44 4.01 1.96 6.81
C VAL A 44 3.42 1.25 8.03
N ALA A 45 2.12 1.36 8.26
CA ALA A 45 1.45 0.66 9.36
C ALA A 45 1.61 -0.85 9.28
N LEU A 46 1.52 -1.42 8.06
CA LEU A 46 1.74 -2.85 7.83
C LEU A 46 3.19 -3.26 8.09
N GLY A 47 4.16 -2.45 7.63
CA GLY A 47 5.56 -2.70 7.90
C GLY A 47 5.91 -2.64 9.39
N ASP A 48 5.30 -1.73 10.14
CA ASP A 48 5.46 -1.64 11.59
C ASP A 48 4.77 -2.81 12.32
N ALA A 49 3.58 -3.22 11.85
CA ALA A 49 2.90 -4.40 12.37
C ALA A 49 3.75 -5.67 12.19
N LEU A 50 4.28 -5.89 11.00
CA LEU A 50 5.17 -7.02 10.70
C LEU A 50 6.50 -6.93 11.46
N GLY A 51 7.04 -5.74 11.64
CA GLY A 51 8.24 -5.53 12.47
C GLY A 51 8.02 -5.83 13.95
N ALA A 52 6.80 -5.67 14.45
CA ALA A 52 6.45 -5.92 15.84
C ALA A 52 6.20 -7.42 16.17
N ILE A 53 5.67 -8.18 15.20
CA ILE A 53 5.26 -9.57 15.44
C ILE A 53 5.97 -10.61 14.56
N GLY A 54 6.66 -10.15 13.51
CA GLY A 54 7.39 -11.01 12.57
C GLY A 54 8.79 -11.37 13.06
N PRO A 55 9.47 -12.27 12.37
CA PRO A 55 10.85 -12.64 12.69
C PRO A 55 11.82 -11.47 12.38
N PRO A 56 12.94 -11.36 13.12
CA PRO A 56 13.85 -10.21 13.00
C PRO A 56 14.56 -10.10 11.65
N ASN A 57 14.60 -11.16 10.87
CA ASN A 57 15.18 -11.21 9.53
C ASN A 57 14.20 -10.91 8.40
N LEU A 58 12.96 -10.55 8.72
CA LEU A 58 11.95 -10.19 7.73
C LEU A 58 12.10 -8.70 7.36
N ALA A 59 12.74 -8.42 6.24
CA ALA A 59 12.89 -7.06 5.72
C ALA A 59 11.68 -6.69 4.86
N ILE A 60 10.85 -5.78 5.37
CA ILE A 60 9.70 -5.23 4.63
C ILE A 60 10.12 -3.95 3.92
N MET A 61 9.90 -3.92 2.61
CA MET A 61 10.18 -2.78 1.74
C MET A 61 8.95 -2.40 0.92
N TYR A 62 8.97 -1.18 0.38
CA TYR A 62 7.85 -0.63 -0.39
C TYR A 62 8.30 -0.27 -1.80
N ARG A 63 7.44 -0.58 -2.78
CA ARG A 63 7.57 -0.06 -4.13
C ARG A 63 6.34 0.78 -4.45
N TRP A 64 6.59 1.97 -4.93
CA TRP A 64 5.52 2.87 -5.34
C TRP A 64 4.73 2.28 -6.53
N PRO A 65 3.40 2.41 -6.59
CA PRO A 65 2.58 3.13 -5.63
C PRO A 65 2.13 2.28 -4.43
N PHE A 66 2.00 0.95 -4.55
CA PHE A 66 1.21 0.16 -3.60
C PHE A 66 1.85 -1.18 -3.20
N ASP A 67 2.96 -1.58 -3.84
CA ASP A 67 3.54 -2.91 -3.63
C ASP A 67 4.28 -3.04 -2.31
N ILE A 68 4.06 -4.16 -1.64
CA ILE A 68 4.77 -4.60 -0.45
C ILE A 68 5.71 -5.74 -0.83
N LEU A 69 6.97 -5.61 -0.43
CA LEU A 69 7.99 -6.63 -0.65
C LEU A 69 8.48 -7.16 0.70
N ALA A 70 8.74 -8.47 0.75
CA ALA A 70 9.42 -9.15 1.84
C ALA A 70 10.73 -9.72 1.31
N ASN A 71 11.87 -9.33 1.90
CA ASN A 71 13.22 -9.74 1.49
C ASN A 71 13.48 -9.57 -0.03
N GLY A 72 12.81 -8.58 -0.66
CA GLY A 72 12.93 -8.25 -2.08
C GLY A 72 11.90 -8.91 -3.00
N GLY A 73 11.18 -9.94 -2.57
CA GLY A 73 10.08 -10.55 -3.31
C GLY A 73 8.75 -9.85 -3.05
N HIS A 74 7.92 -9.68 -4.06
CA HIS A 74 6.57 -9.13 -3.93
C HIS A 74 5.70 -10.07 -3.09
N VAL A 75 5.16 -9.58 -1.99
CA VAL A 75 4.37 -10.38 -1.03
C VAL A 75 2.92 -9.91 -0.94
N GLY A 76 2.64 -8.70 -1.38
CA GLY A 76 1.31 -8.12 -1.29
C GLY A 76 1.23 -6.68 -1.75
N GLU A 77 0.07 -6.11 -1.57
CA GLU A 77 -0.24 -4.74 -2.03
C GLU A 77 -1.25 -4.04 -1.12
N VAL A 78 -1.23 -2.74 -1.14
CA VAL A 78 -2.33 -1.88 -0.67
C VAL A 78 -3.16 -1.47 -1.88
N CYS A 79 -4.45 -1.33 -1.74
CA CYS A 79 -5.32 -0.80 -2.79
C CYS A 79 -6.32 0.20 -2.22
N LEU A 80 -6.77 1.14 -3.03
CA LEU A 80 -7.77 2.12 -2.64
C LEU A 80 -9.04 1.93 -3.47
N GLY A 81 -10.19 1.88 -2.77
CA GLY A 81 -11.50 1.93 -3.36
C GLY A 81 -12.11 3.32 -3.18
N LEU A 82 -12.57 3.93 -4.27
CA LEU A 82 -13.16 5.25 -4.31
C LEU A 82 -14.64 5.18 -4.69
N PRO A 83 -15.46 6.15 -4.25
CA PRO A 83 -16.83 6.27 -4.76
C PRO A 83 -16.84 6.60 -6.26
N ALA A 84 -17.92 6.22 -6.94
CA ALA A 84 -18.12 6.62 -8.31
C ALA A 84 -18.09 8.15 -8.45
N GLY A 85 -17.35 8.66 -9.42
CA GLY A 85 -17.22 10.09 -9.66
C GLY A 85 -16.23 10.82 -8.74
N ALA A 86 -15.43 10.11 -7.96
CA ALA A 86 -14.31 10.72 -7.23
C ALA A 86 -13.37 11.43 -8.20
N ARG A 87 -12.95 12.64 -7.86
CA ARG A 87 -12.10 13.50 -8.68
C ARG A 87 -11.24 14.41 -7.81
N GLU A 88 -10.17 14.88 -8.38
CA GLU A 88 -9.29 15.86 -7.73
C GLU A 88 -10.07 17.09 -7.26
N GLY A 89 -9.64 17.67 -6.13
CA GLY A 89 -10.25 18.82 -5.48
C GLY A 89 -11.59 18.54 -4.79
N SER A 90 -12.10 17.29 -4.81
CA SER A 90 -13.33 16.93 -4.10
C SER A 90 -13.04 16.07 -2.87
N VAL A 91 -13.83 16.23 -1.84
CA VAL A 91 -13.82 15.35 -0.65
C VAL A 91 -14.62 14.09 -1.00
N PRO A 92 -14.00 12.89 -0.99
CA PRO A 92 -14.72 11.66 -1.30
C PRO A 92 -15.64 11.28 -0.13
N ALA A 93 -16.88 10.85 -0.44
CA ALA A 93 -17.85 10.44 0.58
C ALA A 93 -17.36 9.24 1.42
N HIS A 94 -16.48 8.43 0.86
CA HIS A 94 -15.80 7.33 1.55
C HIS A 94 -14.50 7.00 0.83
N LEU A 95 -13.60 6.35 1.56
CA LEU A 95 -12.38 5.75 1.04
C LEU A 95 -12.26 4.34 1.63
N ILE A 96 -12.05 3.34 0.79
CA ILE A 96 -11.79 1.98 1.22
C ILE A 96 -10.29 1.73 1.07
N VAL A 97 -9.62 1.37 2.15
CA VAL A 97 -8.22 0.99 2.15
C VAL A 97 -8.12 -0.52 2.26
N GLY A 98 -7.81 -1.18 1.15
CA GLY A 98 -7.60 -2.62 1.08
C GLY A 98 -6.14 -2.99 1.32
N VAL A 99 -5.91 -4.07 2.06
CA VAL A 99 -4.59 -4.70 2.21
C VAL A 99 -4.71 -6.16 1.80
N ARG A 100 -3.89 -6.58 0.85
CA ARG A 100 -3.78 -7.97 0.43
C ARG A 100 -2.34 -8.43 0.60
N MET A 101 -2.14 -9.58 1.26
CA MET A 101 -0.81 -10.13 1.48
C MET A 101 -0.85 -11.66 1.44
N SER A 102 0.08 -12.27 0.71
CA SER A 102 0.25 -13.72 0.62
C SER A 102 0.95 -14.25 1.87
N ILE A 103 0.30 -15.17 2.61
CA ILE A 103 0.84 -15.78 3.82
C ILE A 103 1.38 -17.17 3.51
N PHE A 104 0.57 -18.02 2.90
CA PHE A 104 0.92 -19.39 2.55
C PHE A 104 0.69 -19.68 1.07
N ARG A 105 1.44 -20.64 0.56
CA ARG A 105 1.27 -21.18 -0.79
C ARG A 105 -0.07 -21.91 -0.92
N ARG A 106 -0.69 -21.76 -2.08
CA ARG A 106 -1.89 -22.53 -2.45
C ARG A 106 -1.51 -23.82 -3.15
N ALA A 107 -2.40 -24.79 -3.06
CA ALA A 107 -2.30 -25.98 -3.92
C ALA A 107 -2.41 -25.54 -5.39
N GLY A 108 -1.37 -25.82 -6.18
CA GLY A 108 -1.28 -25.44 -7.60
C GLY A 108 -0.45 -24.18 -7.89
N ASP A 109 0.01 -23.45 -6.87
CA ASP A 109 1.00 -22.40 -7.07
C ASP A 109 2.34 -23.03 -7.54
N ALA A 110 3.11 -22.26 -8.33
CA ALA A 110 4.45 -22.67 -8.75
C ALA A 110 5.35 -22.93 -7.54
N GLU A 111 6.32 -23.86 -7.68
CA GLU A 111 7.27 -24.17 -6.60
C GLU A 111 8.09 -22.94 -6.15
N PRO A 112 8.59 -22.91 -4.88
CA PRO A 112 9.46 -21.84 -4.40
C PRO A 112 10.66 -21.62 -5.34
N GLY A 113 10.96 -20.34 -5.63
CA GLY A 113 12.07 -19.96 -6.51
C GLY A 113 11.78 -20.06 -8.01
N HIS A 114 10.61 -20.53 -8.42
CA HIS A 114 10.21 -20.54 -9.84
C HIS A 114 9.90 -19.13 -10.35
N ASP A 115 9.31 -18.29 -9.49
CA ASP A 115 9.15 -16.86 -9.73
C ASP A 115 9.83 -16.09 -8.59
N VAL A 116 11.06 -15.67 -8.83
CA VAL A 116 11.87 -14.92 -7.86
C VAL A 116 11.31 -13.51 -7.56
N ALA A 117 10.39 -13.02 -8.39
CA ALA A 117 9.75 -11.72 -8.18
C ALA A 117 8.62 -11.78 -7.16
N ARG A 118 8.07 -12.96 -6.84
CA ARG A 118 6.96 -13.16 -5.91
C ARG A 118 7.35 -14.11 -4.79
N THR A 119 6.83 -13.81 -3.60
CA THR A 119 7.07 -14.64 -2.41
C THR A 119 5.85 -14.65 -1.49
N MET A 120 5.95 -15.33 -0.37
CA MET A 120 4.94 -15.42 0.68
C MET A 120 5.60 -15.27 2.04
N LEU A 121 4.89 -14.74 3.02
CA LEU A 121 5.45 -14.53 4.36
C LEU A 121 6.03 -15.81 4.98
N HIS A 122 5.37 -16.95 4.76
CA HIS A 122 5.86 -18.25 5.23
C HIS A 122 7.23 -18.62 4.65
N GLU A 123 7.48 -18.34 3.38
CA GLU A 123 8.75 -18.62 2.70
C GLU A 123 9.87 -17.69 3.16
N GLU A 124 9.50 -16.48 3.63
CA GLU A 124 10.41 -15.48 4.16
C GLU A 124 10.67 -15.62 5.68
N GLY A 125 10.34 -16.80 6.23
CA GLY A 125 10.61 -17.14 7.63
C GLY A 125 9.51 -16.73 8.61
N ALA A 126 8.39 -16.18 8.16
CA ALA A 126 7.26 -15.79 8.99
C ALA A 126 6.17 -16.89 9.08
N GLY A 127 6.59 -18.17 9.09
CA GLY A 127 5.67 -19.32 9.08
C GLY A 127 4.80 -19.46 10.32
N ASP A 128 5.26 -18.94 11.46
CA ASP A 128 4.53 -18.99 12.73
C ASP A 128 3.64 -17.75 12.95
N LEU A 129 3.55 -16.87 11.96
CA LEU A 129 2.80 -15.63 12.07
C LEU A 129 1.29 -15.91 12.10
N ASP A 130 0.64 -15.56 13.22
CA ASP A 130 -0.81 -15.64 13.34
C ASP A 130 -1.48 -14.47 12.60
N ARG A 131 -2.37 -14.82 11.68
CA ARG A 131 -3.10 -13.84 10.87
C ARG A 131 -3.97 -12.91 11.70
N THR A 132 -4.56 -13.40 12.80
CA THR A 132 -5.39 -12.59 13.70
C THR A 132 -4.51 -11.57 14.44
N GLN A 133 -3.36 -11.99 14.92
CA GLN A 133 -2.38 -11.09 15.54
C GLN A 133 -1.87 -10.04 14.54
N LEU A 134 -1.65 -10.44 13.27
CA LEU A 134 -1.28 -9.48 12.22
C LEU A 134 -2.39 -8.46 11.98
N LEU A 135 -3.64 -8.88 11.89
CA LEU A 135 -4.78 -7.99 11.71
C LEU A 135 -4.94 -7.02 12.89
N GLU A 136 -4.80 -7.50 14.12
CA GLU A 136 -4.83 -6.68 15.35
C GLU A 136 -3.67 -5.68 15.38
N ALA A 137 -2.45 -6.12 15.06
CA ALA A 137 -1.28 -5.25 15.00
C ALA A 137 -1.44 -4.18 13.90
N LEU A 138 -1.87 -4.59 12.70
CA LEU A 138 -2.16 -3.67 11.60
C LEU A 138 -3.18 -2.61 12.00
N SER A 139 -4.29 -3.02 12.63
CA SER A 139 -5.34 -2.09 13.08
C SER A 139 -4.78 -1.04 14.06
N ARG A 140 -4.01 -1.46 15.07
CA ARG A 140 -3.39 -0.56 16.05
C ARG A 140 -2.41 0.41 15.38
N HIS A 141 -1.52 -0.09 14.53
CA HIS A 141 -0.55 0.75 13.84
C HIS A 141 -1.22 1.72 12.87
N THR A 142 -2.28 1.28 12.16
CA THR A 142 -3.05 2.15 11.27
C THR A 142 -3.68 3.31 12.05
N LEU A 143 -4.35 3.04 13.18
CA LEU A 143 -4.95 4.09 14.02
C LEU A 143 -3.89 5.05 14.55
N SER A 144 -2.74 4.55 15.03
CA SER A 144 -1.65 5.38 15.51
C SER A 144 -1.06 6.27 14.41
N TRP A 145 -0.98 5.74 13.17
CA TRP A 145 -0.49 6.51 12.04
C TRP A 145 -1.49 7.52 11.51
N ILE A 146 -2.80 7.24 11.59
CA ILE A 146 -3.85 8.22 11.26
C ILE A 146 -3.77 9.39 12.24
N ASP A 147 -3.75 9.14 13.55
CA ASP A 147 -3.62 10.19 14.58
C ASP A 147 -2.36 11.04 14.37
N ARG A 148 -1.25 10.42 14.06
CA ARG A 148 0.00 11.12 13.78
C ARG A 148 -0.06 11.93 12.48
N TRP A 149 -0.65 11.38 11.42
CA TRP A 149 -0.84 12.05 10.15
C TRP A 149 -1.75 13.28 10.29
N GLU A 150 -2.83 13.19 11.08
CA GLU A 150 -3.71 14.30 11.37
C GLU A 150 -2.99 15.42 12.16
N SER A 151 -2.12 15.07 13.09
CA SER A 151 -1.42 16.03 13.96
C SER A 151 -0.14 16.60 13.36
N GLU A 152 0.65 15.81 12.64
CA GLU A 152 1.99 16.18 12.14
C GLU A 152 2.08 16.28 10.61
N GLY A 153 1.01 15.88 9.89
CA GLY A 153 0.99 15.80 8.43
C GLY A 153 1.73 14.60 7.86
N PHE A 154 1.96 14.62 6.55
CA PHE A 154 2.50 13.48 5.80
C PHE A 154 4.03 13.29 5.98
N GLU A 155 4.77 14.31 6.35
CA GLU A 155 6.24 14.29 6.34
C GLU A 155 6.88 13.16 7.19
N PRO A 156 6.45 12.90 8.44
CA PRO A 156 7.02 11.80 9.22
C PRO A 156 6.80 10.44 8.58
N LEU A 157 5.63 10.25 7.97
CA LEU A 157 5.26 9.04 7.25
C LEU A 157 6.10 8.88 5.97
N ARG A 158 6.27 9.97 5.20
CA ARG A 158 7.09 10.02 3.98
C ARG A 158 8.53 9.58 4.25
N GLN A 159 9.12 10.05 5.33
CA GLN A 159 10.48 9.68 5.72
C GLN A 159 10.62 8.18 6.01
N LEU A 160 9.68 7.57 6.74
CA LEU A 160 9.69 6.14 7.01
C LEU A 160 9.40 5.31 5.76
N TRP A 161 8.51 5.77 4.91
CA TRP A 161 8.26 5.12 3.62
C TRP A 161 9.53 5.12 2.77
N LEU A 162 10.21 6.27 2.64
CA LEU A 162 11.47 6.40 1.89
C LEU A 162 12.60 5.56 2.48
N PHE A 163 12.67 5.44 3.80
CA PHE A 163 13.65 4.58 4.46
C PHE A 163 13.52 3.10 4.04
N ARG A 164 12.27 2.66 3.75
CA ARG A 164 11.97 1.30 3.30
C ARG A 164 11.73 1.21 1.78
N ALA A 165 12.03 2.24 1.01
CA ALA A 165 11.83 2.23 -0.45
C ALA A 165 12.72 1.19 -1.13
N ALA A 166 12.13 0.25 -1.85
CA ALA A 166 12.85 -0.83 -2.55
C ALA A 166 13.68 -0.32 -3.72
N ASP A 167 13.20 0.71 -4.40
CA ASP A 167 13.80 1.25 -5.63
C ASP A 167 14.72 2.45 -5.37
N GLY A 168 15.08 2.73 -4.11
CA GLY A 168 15.91 3.86 -3.73
C GLY A 168 17.18 3.98 -4.58
N GLY A 169 17.27 5.02 -5.40
CA GLY A 169 18.39 5.30 -6.30
C GLY A 169 18.54 4.32 -7.49
N ARG A 170 17.56 3.45 -7.74
CA ARG A 170 17.53 2.49 -8.85
C ARG A 170 16.56 2.96 -9.93
N GLU A 171 16.56 2.27 -11.07
CA GLU A 171 15.55 2.45 -12.12
C GLU A 171 14.18 2.05 -11.58
N ALA A 172 13.21 2.92 -11.81
CA ALA A 172 11.80 2.72 -11.50
C ALA A 172 10.95 3.15 -12.69
N SER A 173 9.72 2.65 -12.75
CA SER A 173 8.78 3.02 -13.80
C SER A 173 7.38 3.19 -13.23
N ALA A 174 6.59 4.03 -13.89
CA ALA A 174 5.20 4.27 -13.56
C ALA A 174 4.37 4.48 -14.83
N ILE A 175 3.04 4.35 -14.71
CA ILE A 175 2.12 4.61 -15.82
C ILE A 175 1.46 5.97 -15.60
N ILE A 176 1.62 6.89 -16.55
CA ILE A 176 0.94 8.19 -16.58
C ILE A 176 0.10 8.26 -17.85
N GLY A 177 -1.21 8.46 -17.70
CA GLY A 177 -2.11 8.59 -18.87
C GLY A 177 -2.02 7.41 -19.85
N GLY A 178 -1.77 6.19 -19.34
CA GLY A 178 -1.62 4.99 -20.16
C GLY A 178 -0.22 4.83 -20.81
N ARG A 179 0.73 5.68 -20.50
CA ARG A 179 2.12 5.60 -21.00
C ARG A 179 3.06 5.18 -19.89
N ASN A 180 3.91 4.21 -20.18
CA ASN A 180 4.99 3.85 -19.27
C ASN A 180 6.09 4.93 -19.32
N VAL A 181 6.40 5.49 -18.15
CA VAL A 181 7.51 6.41 -17.93
C VAL A 181 8.53 5.74 -17.04
N ALA A 182 9.80 5.89 -17.35
CA ALA A 182 10.89 5.29 -16.58
C ALA A 182 11.95 6.34 -16.27
N GLY A 183 12.62 6.17 -15.13
CA GLY A 183 13.71 7.02 -14.69
C GLY A 183 14.29 6.50 -13.40
N ARG A 184 15.30 7.16 -12.87
CA ARG A 184 15.89 6.81 -11.59
C ARG A 184 14.98 7.31 -10.46
N PHE A 185 14.64 6.43 -9.52
CA PHE A 185 13.87 6.82 -8.34
C PHE A 185 14.61 7.90 -7.53
N ALA A 186 14.04 9.09 -7.46
CA ALA A 186 14.59 10.25 -6.75
C ALA A 186 13.88 10.47 -5.40
N GLY A 187 12.74 9.83 -5.15
CA GLY A 187 12.01 9.93 -3.89
C GLY A 187 10.51 10.12 -4.06
N LEU A 188 9.89 10.61 -3.01
CA LEU A 188 8.52 11.10 -3.01
C LEU A 188 8.51 12.60 -2.69
N ASP A 189 7.59 13.34 -3.28
CA ASP A 189 7.32 14.72 -2.88
C ASP A 189 6.48 14.80 -1.58
N PRO A 190 6.23 16.00 -1.03
CA PRO A 190 5.40 16.16 0.17
C PRO A 190 3.94 15.72 0.03
N ALA A 191 3.44 15.50 -1.18
CA ALA A 191 2.11 14.98 -1.45
C ALA A 191 2.08 13.44 -1.63
N GLY A 192 3.25 12.77 -1.68
CA GLY A 192 3.37 11.34 -1.92
C GLY A 192 3.49 10.97 -3.39
N CYS A 193 3.64 11.96 -4.28
CA CYS A 193 3.88 11.73 -5.70
C CYS A 193 5.29 11.16 -5.92
N LEU A 194 5.45 10.27 -6.88
CA LEU A 194 6.76 9.70 -7.24
C LEU A 194 7.61 10.72 -7.98
N LEU A 195 8.85 10.86 -7.59
CA LEU A 195 9.87 11.65 -8.28
C LEU A 195 10.80 10.71 -9.05
N LEU A 196 10.88 10.91 -10.36
CA LEU A 196 11.78 10.20 -11.27
C LEU A 196 12.78 11.18 -11.90
N ASP A 197 14.06 10.88 -11.77
CA ASP A 197 15.11 11.58 -12.50
C ASP A 197 15.25 10.93 -13.88
N THR A 198 14.90 11.68 -14.92
CA THR A 198 14.88 11.23 -16.32
C THR A 198 15.90 12.00 -17.14
N ALA A 199 16.12 11.58 -18.39
CA ALA A 199 17.01 12.29 -19.31
C ALA A 199 16.55 13.75 -19.60
N ASP A 200 15.24 14.01 -19.46
CA ASP A 200 14.64 15.33 -19.68
C ASP A 200 14.51 16.15 -18.36
N GLY A 201 15.01 15.63 -17.25
CA GLY A 201 14.95 16.25 -15.92
C GLY A 201 14.04 15.51 -14.93
N LEU A 202 13.77 16.17 -13.80
CA LEU A 202 12.94 15.60 -12.73
C LEU A 202 11.47 15.58 -13.15
N LEU A 203 10.91 14.37 -13.20
CA LEU A 203 9.49 14.13 -13.51
C LEU A 203 8.74 13.80 -12.22
N THR A 204 7.60 14.45 -12.00
CA THR A 204 6.68 14.13 -10.91
C THR A 204 5.52 13.30 -11.45
N VAL A 205 5.27 12.14 -10.84
CA VAL A 205 4.13 11.27 -11.17
C VAL A 205 3.12 11.37 -10.03
N PRO A 206 1.93 11.96 -10.29
CA PRO A 206 0.90 12.14 -9.27
C PRO A 206 0.42 10.80 -8.70
N LEU A 207 0.25 10.74 -7.37
CA LEU A 207 -0.34 9.56 -6.72
C LEU A 207 -1.79 9.35 -7.16
N THR A 208 -2.52 10.45 -7.46
CA THR A 208 -3.88 10.39 -8.01
C THR A 208 -3.95 9.63 -9.32
N ASP A 209 -2.96 9.77 -10.22
CA ASP A 209 -2.94 9.05 -11.50
C ASP A 209 -2.87 7.55 -11.29
N ALA A 210 -2.05 7.08 -10.34
CA ALA A 210 -1.93 5.67 -10.02
C ALA A 210 -3.22 5.11 -9.38
N VAL A 211 -3.85 5.87 -8.47
CA VAL A 211 -5.10 5.48 -7.82
C VAL A 211 -6.25 5.42 -8.82
N LEU A 212 -6.41 6.46 -9.64
CA LEU A 212 -7.52 6.51 -10.61
C LEU A 212 -7.34 5.51 -11.77
N ALA A 213 -6.12 5.18 -12.14
CA ALA A 213 -5.85 4.12 -13.12
C ALA A 213 -6.24 2.74 -12.58
N GLY A 214 -5.87 2.43 -11.33
CA GLY A 214 -6.27 1.19 -10.67
C GLY A 214 -7.78 1.06 -10.48
N HIS A 215 -8.44 2.16 -10.16
CA HIS A 215 -9.90 2.18 -9.99
C HIS A 215 -10.66 1.87 -11.29
N LYS A 216 -10.20 2.37 -12.43
CA LYS A 216 -10.78 2.07 -13.76
C LYS A 216 -10.61 0.60 -14.12
N ALA A 217 -9.41 0.04 -13.93
CA ALA A 217 -9.12 -1.36 -14.24
C ALA A 217 -9.91 -2.37 -13.40
N ALA A 218 -10.42 -1.97 -12.24
CA ALA A 218 -11.23 -2.82 -11.37
C ALA A 218 -12.75 -2.82 -11.75
N HIS A 219 -13.18 -1.90 -12.64
CA HIS A 219 -14.59 -1.73 -13.03
C HIS A 219 -14.85 -2.05 -14.50
N ASP A 220 -13.81 -2.29 -15.31
CA ASP A 220 -13.85 -2.82 -16.67
C ASP A 220 -13.72 -4.36 -16.66
#